data_6cf318640183b3ab4ff5af3bf8dcb913
#
_entry.id   6cf318640183b3ab4ff5af3bf8dcb913
#
_cell.length_a   1.000
_cell.length_b   1.000
_cell.length_c   1.000
_cell.angle_alpha   90.00
_cell.angle_beta   90.00
_cell.angle_gamma   90.00
#
_symmetry.space_group_name_H-M   'P 1'
#
loop_
_entity.id
_entity.type
_entity.pdbx_description
1 polymer ?
#
loop_
_entity_poly.entity_id
_entity_poly.type
_entity_poly.pdbx_seq_one_letter_code
_entity_poly.pdbx_strand_id
1 'polypeptide(L)' 'LETPGEEPWRARLRYAYADNLLAAGREQDAIRWFLAAAEVDVEEATDAAERAVELSERPAPE' A
#
# COMPACT_ATOMS: atom_id res chain seq x y z
N LEU A 1 -20.47 14.17 -8.96
CA LEU A 1 -20.42 13.42 -7.72
C LEU A 1 -19.44 12.30 -7.80
N GLU A 2 -18.75 12.11 -6.73
CA GLU A 2 -17.75 11.05 -6.72
C GLU A 2 -18.37 9.74 -6.34
N THR A 3 -17.81 8.70 -6.88
CA THR A 3 -18.16 7.35 -6.50
C THR A 3 -17.30 6.97 -5.31
N PRO A 4 -17.93 6.55 -4.21
CA PRO A 4 -17.14 6.17 -3.06
C PRO A 4 -16.16 5.07 -3.40
N GLY A 5 -14.99 5.18 -2.89
CA GLY A 5 -13.96 4.20 -3.11
C GLY A 5 -13.09 4.45 -4.31
N GLU A 6 -13.43 5.45 -5.10
CA GLU A 6 -12.65 5.76 -6.28
C GLU A 6 -11.87 7.06 -6.15
N GLU A 7 -11.93 7.68 -5.01
CA GLU A 7 -11.16 8.90 -4.80
C GLU A 7 -9.67 8.58 -4.72
N PRO A 8 -8.86 9.29 -5.47
CA PRO A 8 -7.42 9.01 -5.45
C PRO A 8 -6.79 9.15 -4.07
N TRP A 9 -7.39 10.00 -3.20
CA TRP A 9 -6.81 10.20 -1.89
C TRP A 9 -6.88 8.94 -1.03
N ARG A 10 -7.80 8.04 -1.32
CA ARG A 10 -7.88 6.81 -0.55
C ARG A 10 -6.66 5.94 -0.75
N ALA A 11 -6.22 5.82 -2.01
CA ALA A 11 -5.02 5.05 -2.28
C ALA A 11 -3.82 5.68 -1.60
N ARG A 12 -3.73 7.00 -1.65
CA ARG A 12 -2.61 7.69 -1.04
C ARG A 12 -2.61 7.54 0.47
N LEU A 13 -3.79 7.60 1.06
CA LEU A 13 -3.89 7.45 2.50
C LEU A 13 -3.45 6.07 2.95
N ARG A 14 -3.91 5.05 2.26
CA ARG A 14 -3.51 3.68 2.59
C ARG A 14 -2.03 3.46 2.34
N TYR A 15 -1.52 4.07 1.28
CA TYR A 15 -0.10 3.97 0.99
C TYR A 15 0.72 4.60 2.11
N ALA A 16 0.32 5.78 2.57
CA ALA A 16 1.04 6.45 3.64
C ALA A 16 1.02 5.64 4.92
N TYR A 17 -0.11 5.01 5.21
CA TYR A 17 -0.22 4.19 6.39
C TYR A 17 0.70 2.97 6.28
N ALA A 18 0.74 2.36 5.10
CA ALA A 18 1.63 1.23 4.88
C ALA A 18 3.08 1.65 5.05
N ASP A 19 3.43 2.81 4.56
CA ASP A 19 4.79 3.31 4.68
C ASP A 19 5.16 3.51 6.14
N ASN A 20 4.22 4.03 6.93
CA ASN A 20 4.45 4.19 8.36
C ASN A 20 4.65 2.84 9.05
N LEU A 21 3.87 1.85 8.66
CA LEU A 21 4.02 0.51 9.24
C LEU A 21 5.38 -0.07 8.89
N LEU A 22 5.82 0.15 7.67
CA LEU A 22 7.11 -0.35 7.26
C LEU A 22 8.23 0.31 8.08
N ALA A 23 8.12 1.61 8.29
CA ALA A 23 9.09 2.33 9.08
C ALA A 23 9.11 1.86 10.53
N ALA A 24 7.97 1.38 11.01
CA ALA A 24 7.88 0.86 12.37
C ALA A 24 8.32 -0.59 12.49
N GLY A 25 8.76 -1.19 11.40
CA GLY A 25 9.21 -2.57 11.43
C GLY A 25 8.10 -3.58 11.30
N ARG A 26 6.90 -3.14 10.94
CA ARG A 26 5.74 -4.02 10.80
C ARG A 26 5.55 -4.39 9.35
N GLU A 27 6.48 -5.16 8.83
CA GLU A 27 6.56 -5.42 7.42
C GLU A 27 5.35 -6.16 6.88
N GLN A 28 4.87 -7.16 7.62
CA GLN A 28 3.72 -7.93 7.16
C GLN A 28 2.48 -7.06 7.07
N ASP A 29 2.28 -6.21 8.07
CA ASP A 29 1.15 -5.30 8.04
C ASP A 29 1.30 -4.29 6.92
N ALA A 30 2.53 -3.84 6.69
CA ALA A 30 2.77 -2.89 5.61
C ALA A 30 2.40 -3.51 4.26
N ILE A 31 2.74 -4.77 4.04
CA ILE A 31 2.40 -5.45 2.80
C ILE A 31 0.89 -5.47 2.62
N ARG A 32 0.15 -5.79 3.67
CA ARG A 32 -1.30 -5.81 3.59
C ARG A 32 -1.86 -4.46 3.19
N TRP A 33 -1.32 -3.41 3.77
CA TRP A 33 -1.83 -2.08 3.49
C TRP A 33 -1.41 -1.57 2.12
N PHE A 34 -0.22 -1.98 1.64
CA PHE A 34 0.14 -1.67 0.28
C PHE A 34 -0.79 -2.38 -0.70
N LEU A 35 -1.15 -3.62 -0.42
CA LEU A 35 -2.10 -4.34 -1.26
C LEU A 35 -3.47 -3.66 -1.22
N ALA A 36 -3.90 -3.22 -0.05
CA ALA A 36 -5.16 -2.51 0.08
C ALA A 36 -5.13 -1.19 -0.71
N ALA A 37 -4.00 -0.51 -0.68
CA ALA A 37 -3.86 0.71 -1.45
C ALA A 37 -3.95 0.42 -2.94
N ALA A 38 -3.31 -0.67 -3.38
CA ALA A 38 -3.33 -1.02 -4.79
C ALA A 38 -4.74 -1.34 -5.27
N GLU A 39 -5.56 -1.91 -4.39
CA GLU A 39 -6.94 -2.26 -4.77
C GLU A 39 -7.76 -1.03 -5.11
N VAL A 40 -7.51 0.07 -4.43
CA VAL A 40 -8.30 1.29 -4.66
C VAL A 40 -7.56 2.26 -5.56
N ASP A 41 -6.36 1.90 -6.02
CA ASP A 41 -5.55 2.78 -6.84
C ASP A 41 -5.79 2.48 -8.31
N VAL A 42 -7.01 2.71 -8.74
CA VAL A 42 -7.41 2.34 -10.10
C VAL A 42 -6.65 3.09 -11.17
N GLU A 43 -6.10 4.25 -10.84
CA GLU A 43 -5.36 5.04 -11.80
C GLU A 43 -3.86 4.96 -11.58
N GLU A 44 -3.46 4.07 -10.70
CA GLU A 44 -2.04 3.87 -10.42
C GLU A 44 -1.35 5.16 -10.03
N ALA A 45 -2.02 5.92 -9.18
CA ALA A 45 -1.46 7.16 -8.66
C ALA A 45 -0.30 6.90 -7.72
N THR A 46 -0.18 5.67 -7.20
CA THR A 46 0.90 5.28 -6.33
C THR A 46 1.57 4.04 -6.89
N ASP A 47 2.71 3.69 -6.33
CA ASP A 47 3.36 2.43 -6.69
C ASP A 47 3.09 1.35 -5.66
N ALA A 48 1.90 1.38 -5.07
CA ALA A 48 1.57 0.47 -3.99
C ALA A 48 1.69 -1.00 -4.39
N ALA A 49 1.22 -1.35 -5.57
CA ALA A 49 1.29 -2.74 -6.02
C ALA A 49 2.73 -3.20 -6.14
N GLU A 50 3.58 -2.34 -6.68
CA GLU A 50 4.98 -2.67 -6.83
C GLU A 50 5.67 -2.80 -5.48
N ARG A 51 5.31 -1.93 -4.55
CA ARG A 51 5.90 -2.00 -3.21
C ARG A 51 5.47 -3.29 -2.52
N ALA A 52 4.22 -3.68 -2.68
CA ALA A 52 3.75 -4.92 -2.07
C ALA A 52 4.50 -6.12 -2.61
N VAL A 53 4.69 -6.17 -3.92
CA VAL A 53 5.42 -7.28 -4.52
C VAL A 53 6.86 -7.29 -4.05
N GLU A 54 7.48 -6.12 -4.06
CA GLU A 54 8.86 -5.99 -3.66
C GLU A 54 9.08 -6.48 -2.24
N LEU A 55 8.21 -6.06 -1.33
CA LEU A 55 8.33 -6.46 0.06
C LEU A 55 8.05 -7.94 0.25
N SER A 56 7.10 -8.48 -0.53
CA SER A 56 6.76 -9.89 -0.43
C SER A 56 7.89 -10.78 -0.88
N GLU A 57 8.73 -10.29 -1.79
CA GLU A 57 9.80 -11.09 -2.34
C GLU A 57 11.11 -10.96 -1.57
N ARG A 58 11.14 -10.06 -0.59
CA ARG A 58 12.35 -9.91 0.19
C ARG A 58 12.48 -11.06 1.16
N PRO A 59 13.71 -11.53 1.39
CA PRO A 59 13.91 -12.55 2.41
C PRO A 59 13.54 -12.01 3.77
N ALA A 60 12.97 -12.87 4.59
CA ALA A 60 12.62 -12.46 5.93
C ALA A 60 13.88 -12.08 6.70
N PRO A 61 13.82 -11.03 7.50
CA PRO A 61 14.98 -10.68 8.32
C PRO A 61 15.22 -11.76 9.37
N GLU A 62 16.45 -11.96 9.64
CA GLU A 62 16.86 -12.95 10.64
C GLU A 62 16.73 -12.43 12.04
#